data_6e4246ea40007476a224a1f6b7773f32
#
_entry.id   6e4246ea40007476a224a1f6b7773f32
#
_cell.length_a   1.000
_cell.length_b   1.000
_cell.length_c   1.000
_cell.angle_alpha   90.00
_cell.angle_beta   90.00
_cell.angle_gamma   90.00
#
_symmetry.space_group_name_H-M   'P 1'
#
loop_
_entity.id
_entity.type
_entity.pdbx_description
1 polymer ?
#
loop_
_entity_poly.entity_id
_entity_poly.type
_entity_poly.pdbx_seq_one_letter_code
_entity_poly.pdbx_strand_id
1 'polypeptide(L)'
;MLKLLSLFTGIGAFEKALERLNIDYELVGFSEIDKFAIKSYCAIHNVPENKNLGDITKINIDKIPDFDLLTWGFPCQDISIAGRMEGIKKGTRSGLYYEGYKILKAKRPGISIIENVKNLTSKRFKEQFETILKDIEELGYNNYWQVLNAKNYSVPQNRERIFIVSIRKDIDKNNFVFPSPVELKLKLKDLLEDTVDDKFYLTENGIGRLIKKNNKLLKDCQNPNIS
;
A
#
# COMPACT_ATOMS: atom_id res chain seq x y z
N MET A 1 -7.15 -9.07 21.85
CA MET A 1 -6.13 -9.15 20.78
C MET A 1 -6.78 -8.66 19.50
N LEU A 2 -6.15 -7.76 18.78
CA LEU A 2 -6.65 -7.17 17.53
C LEU A 2 -6.73 -8.22 16.43
N LYS A 3 -7.88 -8.38 15.78
CA LYS A 3 -8.03 -9.31 14.64
C LYS A 3 -7.83 -8.56 13.32
N LEU A 4 -6.88 -9.03 12.51
CA LEU A 4 -6.47 -8.41 11.25
C LEU A 4 -6.89 -9.25 10.04
N LEU A 5 -7.54 -8.62 9.07
CA LEU A 5 -7.63 -9.10 7.70
C LEU A 5 -6.79 -8.19 6.80
N SER A 6 -5.94 -8.77 5.96
CA SER A 6 -5.04 -8.01 5.09
C SER A 6 -5.24 -8.41 3.64
N LEU A 7 -5.49 -7.43 2.75
CA LEU A 7 -5.74 -7.69 1.32
C LEU A 7 -4.68 -7.02 0.47
N PHE A 8 -4.30 -7.68 -0.64
CA PHE A 8 -3.23 -7.21 -1.53
C PHE A 8 -1.91 -7.01 -0.77
N THR A 9 -1.59 -7.97 0.09
CA THR A 9 -0.61 -7.82 1.15
C THR A 9 0.81 -7.57 0.67
N GLY A 10 1.17 -8.03 -0.54
CA GLY A 10 2.57 -8.08 -0.93
C GLY A 10 3.39 -8.86 0.09
N ILE A 11 4.38 -8.21 0.69
CA ILE A 11 5.24 -8.81 1.74
C ILE A 11 4.82 -8.45 3.18
N GLY A 12 3.66 -7.81 3.39
CA GLY A 12 3.11 -7.56 4.72
C GLY A 12 3.66 -6.31 5.43
N ALA A 13 3.58 -5.15 4.78
CA ALA A 13 4.07 -3.90 5.37
C ALA A 13 3.24 -3.45 6.59
N PHE A 14 1.94 -3.68 6.58
CA PHE A 14 1.05 -3.33 7.70
C PHE A 14 1.29 -4.23 8.91
N GLU A 15 1.45 -5.53 8.68
CA GLU A 15 1.80 -6.51 9.70
C GLU A 15 3.12 -6.14 10.37
N LYS A 16 4.12 -5.78 9.56
CA LYS A 16 5.41 -5.34 10.08
C LYS A 16 5.32 -4.04 10.88
N ALA A 17 4.40 -3.15 10.53
CA ALA A 17 4.14 -1.94 11.30
C ALA A 17 3.52 -2.27 12.67
N LEU A 18 2.56 -3.18 12.74
CA LEU A 18 1.97 -3.63 14.01
C LEU A 18 3.03 -4.30 14.91
N GLU A 19 3.87 -5.17 14.34
CA GLU A 19 4.98 -5.80 15.08
C GLU A 19 5.94 -4.75 15.67
N ARG A 20 6.34 -3.73 14.89
CA ARG A 20 7.24 -2.66 15.34
C ARG A 20 6.62 -1.78 16.44
N LEU A 21 5.31 -1.69 16.45
CA LEU A 21 4.56 -0.95 17.48
C LEU A 21 4.26 -1.82 18.72
N ASN A 22 4.69 -3.10 18.72
CA ASN A 22 4.38 -4.10 19.76
C ASN A 22 2.86 -4.23 19.97
N ILE A 23 2.08 -4.15 18.89
CA ILE A 23 0.64 -4.38 18.91
C ILE A 23 0.40 -5.85 18.60
N ASP A 24 -0.06 -6.59 19.58
CA ASP A 24 -0.45 -7.99 19.42
C ASP A 24 -1.68 -8.10 18.53
N TYR A 25 -1.59 -8.92 17.49
CA TYR A 25 -2.70 -9.18 16.59
C TYR A 25 -2.83 -10.66 16.22
N GLU A 26 -4.04 -11.06 15.90
CA GLU A 26 -4.37 -12.34 15.29
C GLU A 26 -4.64 -12.09 13.79
N LEU A 27 -3.83 -12.69 12.92
CA LEU A 27 -4.11 -12.68 11.49
C LEU A 27 -5.27 -13.65 11.19
N VAL A 28 -6.42 -13.11 10.81
CA VAL A 28 -7.59 -13.88 10.39
C VAL A 28 -7.33 -14.52 9.04
N GLY A 29 -6.76 -13.78 8.11
CA GLY A 29 -6.35 -14.22 6.79
C GLY A 29 -5.66 -13.10 6.02
N PHE A 30 -5.05 -13.46 4.91
CA PHE A 30 -4.50 -12.49 3.96
C PHE A 30 -4.87 -12.88 2.52
N SER A 31 -4.88 -11.92 1.61
CA SER A 31 -5.13 -12.15 0.17
C SER A 31 -3.98 -11.63 -0.66
N GLU A 32 -3.30 -12.53 -1.35
CA GLU A 32 -2.23 -12.25 -2.30
C GLU A 32 -2.23 -13.33 -3.39
N ILE A 33 -1.88 -12.98 -4.63
CA ILE A 33 -1.83 -13.89 -5.77
C ILE A 33 -0.42 -14.13 -6.31
N ASP A 34 0.52 -13.23 -6.01
CA ASP A 34 1.90 -13.40 -6.42
C ASP A 34 2.60 -14.44 -5.54
N LYS A 35 3.03 -15.54 -6.17
CA LYS A 35 3.65 -16.68 -5.47
C LYS A 35 4.94 -16.33 -4.73
N PHE A 36 5.69 -15.31 -5.20
CA PHE A 36 6.92 -14.88 -4.54
C PHE A 36 6.62 -13.98 -3.35
N ALA A 37 5.62 -13.09 -3.51
CA ALA A 37 5.13 -12.28 -2.40
C ALA A 37 4.56 -13.15 -1.29
N ILE A 38 3.75 -14.17 -1.62
CA ILE A 38 3.19 -15.13 -0.65
C ILE A 38 4.30 -15.83 0.13
N LYS A 39 5.32 -16.38 -0.55
CA LYS A 39 6.46 -17.04 0.11
C LYS A 39 7.21 -16.10 1.03
N SER A 40 7.47 -14.87 0.57
CA SER A 40 8.14 -13.84 1.37
C SER A 40 7.31 -13.45 2.58
N TYR A 41 6.00 -13.23 2.40
CA TYR A 41 5.07 -12.92 3.47
C TYR A 41 5.09 -14.00 4.57
N CYS A 42 4.91 -15.27 4.16
CA CYS A 42 4.90 -16.40 5.10
C CYS A 42 6.23 -16.52 5.87
N ALA A 43 7.36 -16.30 5.19
CA ALA A 43 8.69 -16.37 5.82
C ALA A 43 8.94 -15.19 6.78
N ILE A 44 8.56 -13.96 6.41
CA ILE A 44 8.78 -12.76 7.22
C ILE A 44 7.94 -12.76 8.49
N HIS A 45 6.67 -13.17 8.37
CA HIS A 45 5.69 -13.09 9.46
C HIS A 45 5.47 -14.43 10.18
N ASN A 46 6.20 -15.48 9.79
CA ASN A 46 6.03 -16.85 10.33
C ASN A 46 4.58 -17.34 10.28
N VAL A 47 3.90 -17.08 9.15
CA VAL A 47 2.50 -17.40 8.92
C VAL A 47 2.38 -18.58 7.94
N PRO A 48 1.55 -19.59 8.21
CA PRO A 48 1.35 -20.68 7.29
C PRO A 48 0.58 -20.24 6.04
N GLU A 49 0.93 -20.79 4.87
CA GLU A 49 0.35 -20.42 3.57
C GLU A 49 -1.17 -20.67 3.49
N ASN A 50 -1.71 -21.59 4.30
CA ASN A 50 -3.15 -21.86 4.34
C ASN A 50 -4.00 -20.69 4.91
N LYS A 51 -3.36 -19.66 5.48
CA LYS A 51 -4.02 -18.38 5.82
C LYS A 51 -4.24 -17.49 4.59
N ASN A 52 -3.63 -17.81 3.44
CA ASN A 52 -3.86 -17.07 2.21
C ASN A 52 -5.22 -17.40 1.60
N LEU A 53 -6.07 -16.40 1.46
CA LEU A 53 -7.38 -16.50 0.84
C LEU A 53 -7.30 -16.48 -0.71
N GLY A 54 -6.10 -16.25 -1.27
CA GLY A 54 -5.84 -16.25 -2.70
C GLY A 54 -6.41 -15.03 -3.44
N ASP A 55 -6.99 -15.28 -4.61
CA ASP A 55 -7.55 -14.26 -5.49
C ASP A 55 -8.79 -13.63 -4.86
N ILE A 56 -8.72 -12.31 -4.61
CA ILE A 56 -9.79 -11.55 -3.97
C ILE A 56 -11.14 -11.67 -4.68
N THR A 57 -11.14 -11.86 -6.00
CA THR A 57 -12.37 -12.01 -6.80
C THR A 57 -13.09 -13.33 -6.56
N LYS A 58 -12.42 -14.29 -5.90
CA LYS A 58 -12.92 -15.65 -5.62
C LYS A 58 -13.18 -15.91 -4.14
N ILE A 59 -12.90 -14.93 -3.29
CA ILE A 59 -13.09 -15.08 -1.84
C ILE A 59 -14.57 -15.23 -1.52
N ASN A 60 -14.91 -16.29 -0.77
CA ASN A 60 -16.22 -16.40 -0.14
C ASN A 60 -16.23 -15.56 1.14
N ILE A 61 -16.88 -14.40 1.08
CA ILE A 61 -16.92 -13.42 2.18
C ILE A 61 -17.59 -14.00 3.44
N ASP A 62 -18.59 -14.86 3.28
CA ASP A 62 -19.31 -15.45 4.41
C ASP A 62 -18.42 -16.39 5.26
N LYS A 63 -17.37 -16.94 4.65
CA LYS A 63 -16.39 -17.80 5.33
C LYS A 63 -15.29 -17.03 6.05
N ILE A 64 -15.18 -15.74 5.84
CA ILE A 64 -14.21 -14.91 6.56
C ILE A 64 -14.73 -14.71 7.99
N PRO A 65 -13.97 -15.07 9.04
CA PRO A 65 -14.34 -14.72 10.41
C PRO A 65 -14.42 -13.20 10.60
N ASP A 66 -15.09 -12.76 11.68
CA ASP A 66 -15.11 -11.34 12.01
C ASP A 66 -13.73 -10.85 12.45
N PHE A 67 -13.43 -9.60 12.13
CA PHE A 67 -12.14 -8.96 12.39
C PHE A 67 -12.33 -7.48 12.73
N ASP A 68 -11.31 -6.87 13.35
CA ASP A 68 -11.36 -5.51 13.86
C ASP A 68 -10.72 -4.50 12.92
N LEU A 69 -9.65 -4.92 12.21
CA LEU A 69 -8.85 -4.10 11.31
C LEU A 69 -8.79 -4.72 9.91
N LEU A 70 -9.13 -3.90 8.90
CA LEU A 70 -8.89 -4.21 7.50
C LEU A 70 -7.75 -3.36 6.96
N THR A 71 -6.70 -3.98 6.44
CA THR A 71 -5.64 -3.28 5.71
C THR A 71 -5.63 -3.70 4.25
N TRP A 72 -5.55 -2.74 3.33
CA TRP A 72 -5.60 -3.04 1.90
C TRP A 72 -4.98 -1.95 1.02
N GLY A 73 -4.31 -2.39 -0.05
CA GLY A 73 -3.72 -1.52 -1.05
C GLY A 73 -4.02 -2.04 -2.45
N PHE A 74 -5.20 -1.74 -2.99
CA PHE A 74 -5.61 -2.26 -4.29
C PHE A 74 -4.69 -1.77 -5.41
N PRO A 75 -4.45 -2.61 -6.45
CA PRO A 75 -3.58 -2.26 -7.56
C PRO A 75 -3.98 -0.96 -8.26
N CYS A 76 -3.00 -0.11 -8.50
CA CYS A 76 -3.19 1.23 -9.03
C CYS A 76 -2.56 1.44 -10.40
N GLN A 77 -2.46 0.38 -11.21
CA GLN A 77 -1.78 0.46 -12.51
C GLN A 77 -2.48 1.43 -13.49
N ASP A 78 -3.80 1.59 -13.35
CA ASP A 78 -4.59 2.49 -14.21
C ASP A 78 -4.64 3.93 -13.67
N ILE A 79 -4.09 4.18 -12.47
CA ILE A 79 -4.01 5.50 -11.81
C ILE A 79 -2.55 5.96 -11.72
N SER A 80 -1.57 5.04 -11.73
CA SER A 80 -0.16 5.35 -11.64
C SER A 80 0.35 6.14 -12.84
N ILE A 81 1.26 7.09 -12.62
CA ILE A 81 1.97 7.84 -13.69
C ILE A 81 2.71 6.89 -14.63
N ALA A 82 3.15 5.72 -14.15
CA ALA A 82 3.77 4.67 -14.95
C ALA A 82 2.76 3.74 -15.66
N GLY A 83 1.45 3.89 -15.40
CA GLY A 83 0.37 3.05 -15.94
C GLY A 83 -0.45 3.75 -17.03
N ARG A 84 -1.58 3.13 -17.40
CA ARG A 84 -2.46 3.63 -18.49
C ARG A 84 -3.27 4.87 -18.12
N MET A 85 -3.36 5.23 -16.82
CA MET A 85 -4.10 6.39 -16.31
C MET A 85 -5.59 6.40 -16.69
N GLU A 86 -6.24 5.23 -16.71
CA GLU A 86 -7.65 5.05 -17.13
C GLU A 86 -8.66 5.22 -15.98
N GLY A 87 -8.18 5.27 -14.72
CA GLY A 87 -9.01 5.40 -13.53
C GLY A 87 -9.57 4.06 -13.02
N ILE A 88 -10.48 4.14 -12.03
CA ILE A 88 -11.08 2.98 -11.39
C ILE A 88 -12.34 2.57 -12.15
N LYS A 89 -12.30 1.42 -12.84
CA LYS A 89 -13.43 0.86 -13.58
C LYS A 89 -13.64 -0.60 -13.20
N LYS A 90 -14.90 -1.06 -13.13
CA LYS A 90 -15.21 -2.48 -12.98
C LYS A 90 -14.59 -3.28 -14.12
N GLY A 91 -13.95 -4.42 -13.80
CA GLY A 91 -13.27 -5.27 -14.78
C GLY A 91 -11.83 -4.87 -15.08
N THR A 92 -11.32 -3.76 -14.54
CA THR A 92 -9.90 -3.37 -14.59
C THR A 92 -9.17 -3.77 -13.32
N ARG A 93 -7.83 -3.69 -13.32
CA ARG A 93 -7.03 -3.96 -12.10
C ARG A 93 -7.34 -2.96 -10.97
N SER A 94 -7.57 -1.71 -11.29
CA SER A 94 -8.03 -0.70 -10.32
C SER A 94 -9.46 -0.95 -9.85
N GLY A 95 -10.26 -1.68 -10.63
CA GLY A 95 -11.61 -2.13 -10.27
C GLY A 95 -11.63 -3.14 -9.13
N LEU A 96 -10.46 -3.71 -8.74
CA LEU A 96 -10.32 -4.55 -7.55
C LEU A 96 -10.59 -3.79 -6.24
N TYR A 97 -10.64 -2.44 -6.26
CA TYR A 97 -11.21 -1.64 -5.18
C TYR A 97 -12.59 -2.16 -4.75
N TYR A 98 -13.46 -2.45 -5.72
CA TYR A 98 -14.81 -2.91 -5.44
C TYR A 98 -14.85 -4.27 -4.73
N GLU A 99 -13.86 -5.13 -4.94
CA GLU A 99 -13.78 -6.42 -4.23
C GLU A 99 -13.40 -6.21 -2.75
N GLY A 100 -12.44 -5.34 -2.45
CA GLY A 100 -12.13 -4.93 -1.08
C GLY A 100 -13.31 -4.19 -0.43
N TYR A 101 -13.99 -3.31 -1.17
CA TYR A 101 -15.20 -2.63 -0.69
C TYR A 101 -16.34 -3.58 -0.32
N LYS A 102 -16.57 -4.66 -1.09
CA LYS A 102 -17.57 -5.68 -0.75
C LYS A 102 -17.27 -6.34 0.61
N ILE A 103 -16.00 -6.64 0.88
CA ILE A 103 -15.56 -7.22 2.16
C ILE A 103 -15.80 -6.20 3.29
N LEU A 104 -15.37 -4.94 3.10
CA LEU A 104 -15.59 -3.86 4.06
C LEU A 104 -17.09 -3.67 4.37
N LYS A 105 -17.94 -3.67 3.33
CA LYS A 105 -19.40 -3.54 3.44
C LYS A 105 -20.03 -4.69 4.22
N ALA A 106 -19.62 -5.92 3.93
CA ALA A 106 -20.21 -7.13 4.53
C ALA A 106 -19.77 -7.32 5.99
N LYS A 107 -18.47 -7.08 6.29
CA LYS A 107 -17.88 -7.37 7.60
C LYS A 107 -17.84 -6.18 8.55
N ARG A 108 -17.85 -4.96 8.05
CA ARG A 108 -17.91 -3.72 8.85
C ARG A 108 -16.93 -3.69 10.04
N PRO A 109 -15.62 -3.93 9.82
CA PRO A 109 -14.62 -3.85 10.90
C PRO A 109 -14.64 -2.47 11.57
N GLY A 110 -14.07 -2.36 12.76
CA GLY A 110 -13.97 -1.08 13.46
C GLY A 110 -13.11 -0.07 12.70
N ILE A 111 -12.03 -0.54 12.06
CA ILE A 111 -11.05 0.30 11.36
C ILE A 111 -10.73 -0.31 9.99
N SER A 112 -10.62 0.54 8.97
CA SER A 112 -10.08 0.19 7.66
C SER A 112 -8.96 1.16 7.28
N ILE A 113 -7.85 0.62 6.77
CA ILE A 113 -6.70 1.42 6.30
C ILE A 113 -6.43 1.07 4.83
N ILE A 114 -6.55 2.07 3.96
CA ILE A 114 -6.18 1.98 2.55
C ILE A 114 -4.85 2.66 2.32
N GLU A 115 -3.92 2.01 1.62
CA GLU A 115 -2.73 2.63 1.03
C GLU A 115 -2.85 2.66 -0.49
N ASN A 116 -2.44 3.78 -1.09
CA ASN A 116 -2.37 3.86 -2.55
C ASN A 116 -1.35 4.91 -3.02
N VAL A 117 -1.13 5.01 -4.32
CA VAL A 117 -0.23 6.02 -4.89
C VAL A 117 -0.79 7.43 -4.70
N LYS A 118 0.10 8.42 -4.45
CA LYS A 118 -0.27 9.83 -4.33
C LYS A 118 -1.14 10.33 -5.49
N ASN A 119 -0.91 9.81 -6.70
CA ASN A 119 -1.61 10.26 -7.90
C ASN A 119 -3.14 10.09 -7.82
N LEU A 120 -3.65 9.20 -6.95
CA LEU A 120 -5.08 9.07 -6.68
C LEU A 120 -5.72 10.40 -6.23
N THR A 121 -4.96 11.27 -5.57
CA THR A 121 -5.42 12.60 -5.12
C THR A 121 -5.23 13.71 -6.15
N SER A 122 -4.74 13.39 -7.36
CA SER A 122 -4.55 14.38 -8.41
C SER A 122 -5.87 14.88 -8.99
N LYS A 123 -5.85 16.06 -9.61
CA LYS A 123 -7.04 16.64 -10.28
C LYS A 123 -7.71 15.67 -11.26
N ARG A 124 -6.92 14.82 -11.93
CA ARG A 124 -7.40 13.86 -12.92
C ARG A 124 -8.27 12.76 -12.30
N PHE A 125 -7.97 12.35 -11.07
CA PHE A 125 -8.67 11.24 -10.39
C PHE A 125 -9.52 11.71 -9.20
N LYS A 126 -9.79 13.03 -9.14
CA LYS A 126 -10.54 13.64 -8.04
C LYS A 126 -11.90 12.97 -7.83
N GLU A 127 -12.67 12.78 -8.89
CA GLU A 127 -14.00 12.15 -8.84
C GLU A 127 -13.95 10.73 -8.27
N GLN A 128 -12.95 9.92 -8.72
CA GLN A 128 -12.77 8.57 -8.21
C GLN A 128 -12.36 8.55 -6.75
N PHE A 129 -11.50 9.49 -6.34
CA PHE A 129 -11.09 9.63 -4.96
C PHE A 129 -12.27 10.04 -4.05
N GLU A 130 -13.06 11.01 -4.49
CA GLU A 130 -14.28 11.44 -3.79
C GLU A 130 -15.31 10.32 -3.71
N THR A 131 -15.44 9.50 -4.77
CA THR A 131 -16.29 8.30 -4.76
C THR A 131 -15.85 7.30 -3.71
N ILE A 132 -14.55 7.01 -3.60
CA ILE A 132 -14.02 6.12 -2.55
C ILE A 132 -14.39 6.62 -1.16
N LEU A 133 -14.17 7.90 -0.89
CA LEU A 133 -14.47 8.48 0.42
C LEU A 133 -15.97 8.40 0.71
N LYS A 134 -16.81 8.73 -0.26
CA LYS A 134 -18.27 8.70 -0.15
C LYS A 134 -18.79 7.27 0.07
N ASP A 135 -18.33 6.31 -0.72
CA ASP A 135 -18.70 4.90 -0.59
C ASP A 135 -18.46 4.38 0.85
N ILE A 136 -17.31 4.74 1.43
CA ILE A 136 -16.93 4.31 2.77
C ILE A 136 -17.74 5.09 3.83
N GLU A 137 -17.99 6.39 3.61
CA GLU A 137 -18.81 7.19 4.51
C GLU A 137 -20.26 6.69 4.58
N GLU A 138 -20.85 6.28 3.45
CA GLU A 138 -22.18 5.68 3.37
C GLU A 138 -22.28 4.36 4.13
N LEU A 139 -21.17 3.65 4.34
CA LEU A 139 -21.11 2.50 5.24
C LEU A 139 -21.04 2.87 6.73
N GLY A 140 -21.05 4.17 7.07
CA GLY A 140 -21.03 4.65 8.45
C GLY A 140 -19.63 4.80 9.04
N TYR A 141 -18.64 5.17 8.23
CA TYR A 141 -17.29 5.50 8.68
C TYR A 141 -17.02 7.00 8.58
N ASN A 142 -16.14 7.51 9.43
CA ASN A 142 -15.46 8.78 9.23
C ASN A 142 -14.11 8.51 8.55
N ASN A 143 -13.78 9.31 7.53
CA ASN A 143 -12.56 9.15 6.74
C ASN A 143 -11.55 10.23 7.07
N TYR A 144 -10.34 9.82 7.41
CA TYR A 144 -9.16 10.66 7.59
C TYR A 144 -8.14 10.27 6.51
N TRP A 145 -7.62 11.25 5.78
CA TRP A 145 -6.65 10.93 4.76
C TRP A 145 -5.51 11.93 4.68
N GLN A 146 -4.32 11.45 4.34
CA GLN A 146 -3.15 12.28 4.15
C GLN A 146 -2.17 11.61 3.19
N VAL A 147 -1.47 12.42 2.40
CA VAL A 147 -0.31 11.95 1.62
C VAL A 147 0.91 12.03 2.52
N LEU A 148 1.54 10.87 2.75
CA LEU A 148 2.75 10.73 3.56
C LEU A 148 3.93 10.37 2.65
N ASN A 149 5.13 10.85 3.01
CA ASN A 149 6.36 10.47 2.33
C ASN A 149 7.25 9.68 3.28
N ALA A 150 7.68 8.48 2.89
CA ALA A 150 8.47 7.59 3.73
C ALA A 150 9.72 8.26 4.32
N LYS A 151 10.36 9.18 3.57
CA LYS A 151 11.53 9.94 4.07
C LYS A 151 11.24 10.80 5.31
N ASN A 152 9.98 11.19 5.50
CA ASN A 152 9.55 11.98 6.65
C ASN A 152 9.24 11.10 7.89
N TYR A 153 9.48 9.78 7.79
CA TYR A 153 9.19 8.78 8.83
C TYR A 153 10.36 7.81 8.98
N SER A 154 11.59 8.33 8.96
CA SER A 154 12.85 7.61 9.18
C SER A 154 13.19 6.53 8.15
N VAL A 155 12.58 6.56 6.96
CA VAL A 155 12.92 5.65 5.85
C VAL A 155 13.64 6.44 4.76
N PRO A 156 14.90 6.13 4.39
CA PRO A 156 15.66 6.89 3.38
C PRO A 156 15.19 6.58 1.95
N GLN A 157 13.89 6.71 1.72
CA GLN A 157 13.23 6.50 0.43
C GLN A 157 12.24 7.64 0.14
N ASN A 158 12.36 8.26 -1.00
CA ASN A 158 11.36 9.21 -1.49
C ASN A 158 10.17 8.45 -2.07
N ARG A 159 9.20 8.10 -1.20
CA ARG A 159 8.01 7.32 -1.54
C ARG A 159 6.78 8.00 -0.97
N GLU A 160 6.04 8.70 -1.84
CA GLU A 160 4.79 9.34 -1.46
C GLU A 160 3.62 8.38 -1.66
N ARG A 161 2.79 8.23 -0.63
CA ARG A 161 1.59 7.41 -0.63
C ARG A 161 0.45 8.13 0.06
N ILE A 162 -0.75 7.97 -0.47
CA ILE A 162 -1.94 8.34 0.28
C ILE A 162 -2.32 7.21 1.22
N PHE A 163 -2.65 7.59 2.44
CA PHE A 163 -3.30 6.71 3.41
C PHE A 163 -4.70 7.25 3.70
N ILE A 164 -5.69 6.36 3.67
CA ILE A 164 -7.06 6.65 4.10
C ILE A 164 -7.34 5.76 5.30
N VAL A 165 -7.52 6.37 6.45
CA VAL A 165 -7.91 5.71 7.70
C VAL A 165 -9.38 5.96 7.90
N SER A 166 -10.18 4.90 7.88
CA SER A 166 -11.62 4.97 8.05
C SER A 166 -12.00 4.32 9.37
N ILE A 167 -12.58 5.09 10.27
CA ILE A 167 -12.98 4.64 11.61
C ILE A 167 -14.51 4.62 11.66
N ARG A 168 -15.09 3.49 12.09
CA ARG A 168 -16.54 3.35 12.17
C ARG A 168 -17.11 4.35 13.18
N LYS A 169 -18.18 5.05 12.80
CA LYS A 169 -18.73 6.22 13.53
C LYS A 169 -19.11 5.92 14.99
N ASP A 170 -19.50 4.66 15.29
CA ASP A 170 -19.88 4.24 16.65
C ASP A 170 -18.72 4.13 17.63
N ILE A 171 -17.48 3.99 17.11
CA ILE A 171 -16.26 3.91 17.93
C ILE A 171 -15.34 5.11 17.75
N ASP A 172 -15.57 5.94 16.74
CA ASP A 172 -14.74 7.09 16.44
C ASP A 172 -14.96 8.24 17.44
N LYS A 173 -13.88 8.65 18.09
CA LYS A 173 -13.87 9.80 19.01
C LYS A 173 -13.58 11.14 18.33
N ASN A 174 -13.46 11.13 16.99
CA ASN A 174 -13.12 12.31 16.17
C ASN A 174 -11.80 13.00 16.59
N ASN A 175 -10.85 12.25 17.12
CA ASN A 175 -9.55 12.74 17.59
C ASN A 175 -8.36 12.11 16.86
N PHE A 176 -8.62 11.38 15.75
CA PHE A 176 -7.54 10.81 14.97
C PHE A 176 -6.74 11.90 14.27
N VAL A 177 -5.42 11.83 14.40
CA VAL A 177 -4.47 12.69 13.71
C VAL A 177 -3.33 11.84 13.14
N PHE A 178 -2.87 12.19 11.94
CA PHE A 178 -1.68 11.56 11.37
C PHE A 178 -0.44 11.97 12.16
N PRO A 179 0.56 11.06 12.26
CA PRO A 179 1.79 11.35 12.97
C PRO A 179 2.54 12.52 12.30
N SER A 180 3.17 13.35 13.11
CA SER A 180 4.05 14.42 12.62
C SER A 180 5.30 13.86 11.97
N PRO A 181 5.83 14.51 10.92
CA PRO A 181 7.12 14.15 10.33
C PRO A 181 8.25 14.13 11.35
N VAL A 182 9.19 13.21 11.16
CA VAL A 182 10.42 13.12 11.96
C VAL A 182 11.64 13.35 11.07
N GLU A 183 12.74 13.82 11.66
CA GLU A 183 13.99 14.02 10.94
C GLU A 183 14.56 12.71 10.41
N LEU A 184 14.93 12.69 9.14
CA LEU A 184 15.58 11.55 8.50
C LEU A 184 17.07 11.53 8.86
N LYS A 185 17.47 10.64 9.76
CA LYS A 185 18.87 10.45 10.18
C LYS A 185 19.60 9.41 9.33
N LEU A 186 18.89 8.41 8.83
CA LEU A 186 19.45 7.32 8.02
C LEU A 186 19.68 7.76 6.58
N LYS A 187 20.80 7.31 6.01
CA LYS A 187 21.14 7.42 4.59
C LYS A 187 21.04 6.03 3.94
N LEU A 188 20.85 5.98 2.63
CA LEU A 188 20.80 4.70 1.92
C LEU A 188 22.04 3.83 2.20
N LYS A 189 23.23 4.44 2.27
CA LYS A 189 24.48 3.74 2.57
C LYS A 189 24.47 3.01 3.93
N ASP A 190 23.70 3.49 4.89
CA ASP A 190 23.63 2.91 6.23
C ASP A 190 22.76 1.62 6.26
N LEU A 191 22.10 1.31 5.15
CA LEU A 191 21.26 0.13 4.93
C LEU A 191 21.88 -0.88 3.96
N LEU A 192 23.04 -0.55 3.38
CA LEU A 192 23.72 -1.47 2.47
C LEU A 192 24.45 -2.54 3.29
N GLU A 193 24.43 -3.77 2.79
CA GLU A 193 25.22 -4.84 3.31
C GLU A 193 26.70 -4.64 2.93
N ASP A 194 27.63 -4.97 3.83
CA ASP A 194 29.07 -4.84 3.58
C ASP A 194 29.56 -5.85 2.51
N THR A 195 28.93 -7.01 2.44
CA THR A 195 29.24 -8.07 1.49
C THR A 195 27.97 -8.64 0.89
N VAL A 196 27.90 -8.72 -0.43
CA VAL A 196 26.79 -9.34 -1.16
C VAL A 196 27.35 -10.32 -2.20
N ASP A 197 26.60 -11.38 -2.49
CA ASP A 197 26.92 -12.35 -3.53
C ASP A 197 27.00 -11.66 -4.91
N ASP A 198 27.97 -12.02 -5.74
CA ASP A 198 28.23 -11.43 -7.06
C ASP A 198 27.01 -11.45 -7.98
N LYS A 199 26.10 -12.40 -7.83
CA LYS A 199 24.85 -12.49 -8.60
C LYS A 199 23.91 -11.28 -8.41
N PHE A 200 24.09 -10.51 -7.33
CA PHE A 200 23.29 -9.31 -7.05
C PHE A 200 23.90 -8.02 -7.64
N TYR A 201 25.14 -8.06 -8.10
CA TYR A 201 25.75 -6.93 -8.79
C TYR A 201 25.26 -6.82 -10.22
N LEU A 202 25.16 -5.59 -10.69
CA LEU A 202 24.83 -5.33 -12.09
C LEU A 202 26.01 -5.75 -12.97
N THR A 203 25.70 -6.36 -14.10
CA THR A 203 26.71 -6.62 -15.14
C THR A 203 27.24 -5.29 -15.72
N GLU A 204 28.43 -5.27 -16.32
CA GLU A 204 28.99 -4.09 -16.98
C GLU A 204 28.01 -3.47 -18.01
N ASN A 205 27.30 -4.31 -18.77
CA ASN A 205 26.25 -3.88 -19.68
C ASN A 205 25.08 -3.19 -18.95
N GLY A 206 24.71 -3.68 -17.76
CA GLY A 206 23.70 -3.09 -16.89
C GLY A 206 24.12 -1.71 -16.42
N ILE A 207 25.35 -1.58 -15.94
CA ILE A 207 25.96 -0.31 -15.50
C ILE A 207 26.01 0.68 -16.67
N GLY A 208 26.48 0.24 -17.84
CA GLY A 208 26.54 1.07 -19.05
C GLY A 208 25.17 1.64 -19.48
N ARG A 209 24.11 0.85 -19.36
CA ARG A 209 22.73 1.32 -19.63
C ARG A 209 22.26 2.37 -18.64
N LEU A 210 22.56 2.21 -17.35
CA LEU A 210 22.22 3.19 -16.31
C LEU A 210 22.96 4.51 -16.51
N ILE A 211 24.24 4.47 -16.82
CA ILE A 211 25.04 5.67 -17.11
C ILE A 211 24.49 6.42 -18.33
N LYS A 212 24.17 5.70 -19.43
CA LYS A 212 23.56 6.30 -20.61
C LYS A 212 22.22 6.95 -20.31
N LYS A 213 21.37 6.30 -19.51
CA LYS A 213 20.08 6.85 -19.08
C LYS A 213 20.23 8.09 -18.21
N ASN A 214 21.16 8.10 -17.26
CA ASN A 214 21.45 9.26 -16.41
C ASN A 214 21.99 10.44 -17.22
N ASN A 215 22.91 10.18 -18.14
CA ASN A 215 23.46 11.24 -19.00
C ASN A 215 22.40 11.84 -19.92
N LYS A 216 21.42 11.06 -20.37
CA LYS A 216 20.27 11.56 -21.11
C LYS A 216 19.38 12.46 -20.23
N LEU A 217 19.06 12.03 -19.01
CA LEU A 217 18.27 12.81 -18.06
C LEU A 217 18.96 14.13 -17.69
N LEU A 218 20.28 14.11 -17.48
CA LEU A 218 21.05 15.32 -17.20
C LEU A 218 21.07 16.32 -18.39
N LYS A 219 21.11 15.80 -19.62
CA LYS A 219 20.99 16.64 -20.82
C LYS A 219 19.59 17.23 -20.97
N ASP A 220 18.55 16.44 -20.70
CA ASP A 220 17.16 16.90 -20.75
C ASP A 220 16.89 17.97 -19.68
N CYS A 221 17.48 17.85 -18.46
CA CYS A 221 17.40 18.86 -17.41
C CYS A 221 18.17 20.17 -17.70
N GLN A 222 19.15 20.14 -18.60
CA GLN A 222 19.92 21.32 -19.01
C GLN A 222 19.31 22.02 -20.22
N ASN A 223 18.22 21.53 -20.79
CA ASN A 223 17.57 22.13 -21.94
C ASN A 223 16.53 23.19 -21.47
N PRO A 224 16.76 24.49 -21.69
CA PRO A 224 15.88 25.56 -21.18
C PRO A 224 14.50 25.63 -21.85
N ASN A 225 14.20 24.74 -22.79
CA ASN A 225 12.94 24.71 -23.53
C ASN A 225 11.90 23.71 -22.98
N ILE A 226 12.12 23.10 -21.79
CA ILE A 226 11.14 22.28 -21.10
C ILE A 226 10.67 23.04 -19.86
N SER A 227 9.69 23.93 -20.06
CA SER A 227 8.90 24.57 -19.02
C SER A 227 7.54 23.86 -18.87
#